data_25f9b8db883b5d71674733a46e5b3d62
#
_entry.id   25f9b8db883b5d71674733a46e5b3d62
#
_cell.length_a   1.000
_cell.length_b   1.000
_cell.length_c   1.000
_cell.angle_alpha   90.00
_cell.angle_beta   90.00
_cell.angle_gamma   90.00
#
_symmetry.space_group_name_H-M   'P 1'
#
loop_
_entity.id
_entity.type
_entity.pdbx_description
1 polymer ?
#
loop_
_entity_poly.entity_id
_entity_poly.type
_entity_poly.pdbx_seq_one_letter_code
_entity_poly.pdbx_strand_id
1 'polypeptide(L)'
;MKKIFKNMIPYWKSILVIVAVLVIQAYCDLALPAYTADIIDVGIQNKGIEHILPQEMTSEEYENAQLFMTKEEKTLWASSYEATQHKTYECSVTDDDTLDELDSEFAIPLILNYQMSQMEEDQFKKMLAEQTGQDVSVYEQMNLEQIGQMLGMELDISEKEVEQDDGSTQTVNCVDVRPIFEAMAASGQMDESAVLSMRDSMEDMVDTMGDSMLTSTGAAYAAACDEDAGLDLAKIQTAYLWKKGLQMAGLAAVMMAAAIFVSYLASKVGAGVGRSLRGRLYEKVMHFSNAEMEHFSTASLITRSTNDVQQIQMVTAIFLRMLAYAPIIGIGGIIKVVQTKAGMGWLIVVAVIIIIVFVMGLMSVAMPKFKQMQEKVDDVNLVSREILTGLPVIRAFRREDKEEERFDGVNRELTKTMLFTNRVMTLMMPGMMLIMYALTVAIVWVAAKKIDLGVMQVGSMTAFITYAMLIVMAFLMLTMMLSCFHVPVWQQSVSTKC
;
A
#
# COMPACT_ATOMS: atom_id res chain seq x y z
N MET A 1 21.84 -6.40 25.84
CA MET A 1 21.76 -5.51 24.63
C MET A 1 23.06 -4.74 24.40
N LYS A 2 23.50 -3.82 25.29
CA LYS A 2 24.73 -3.01 25.09
C LYS A 2 25.97 -3.86 24.71
N LYS A 3 26.15 -5.06 25.29
CA LYS A 3 27.31 -5.94 25.00
C LYS A 3 27.22 -6.60 23.61
N ILE A 4 26.02 -6.93 23.09
CA ILE A 4 25.83 -7.46 21.74
C ILE A 4 26.18 -6.37 20.73
N PHE A 5 25.65 -5.16 20.90
CA PHE A 5 25.97 -4.01 20.06
C PHE A 5 27.47 -3.73 20.03
N LYS A 6 28.17 -3.81 21.19
CA LYS A 6 29.62 -3.62 21.24
C LYS A 6 30.38 -4.64 20.39
N ASN A 7 29.90 -5.88 20.28
CA ASN A 7 30.50 -6.93 19.45
C ASN A 7 30.18 -6.76 17.96
N MET A 8 29.18 -5.95 17.59
CA MET A 8 28.82 -5.63 16.21
C MET A 8 29.60 -4.43 15.66
N ILE A 9 30.19 -3.58 16.53
CA ILE A 9 30.95 -2.38 16.13
C ILE A 9 32.02 -2.67 15.07
N PRO A 10 32.82 -3.76 15.16
CA PRO A 10 33.82 -4.05 14.12
C PRO A 10 33.24 -4.27 12.72
N TYR A 11 31.96 -4.59 12.62
CA TYR A 11 31.25 -4.87 11.36
C TYR A 11 30.41 -3.68 10.87
N TRP A 12 30.65 -2.46 11.37
CA TRP A 12 29.85 -1.27 11.08
C TRP A 12 29.70 -0.98 9.58
N LYS A 13 30.75 -1.24 8.77
CA LYS A 13 30.69 -1.08 7.31
C LYS A 13 29.66 -2.02 6.68
N SER A 14 29.66 -3.30 7.09
CA SER A 14 28.67 -4.27 6.60
C SER A 14 27.25 -3.92 7.07
N ILE A 15 27.10 -3.39 8.28
CA ILE A 15 25.79 -2.94 8.82
C ILE A 15 25.27 -1.75 8.03
N LEU A 16 26.13 -0.80 7.68
CA LEU A 16 25.76 0.36 6.86
C LEU A 16 25.28 -0.10 5.47
N VAL A 17 26.01 -1.04 4.84
CA VAL A 17 25.57 -1.62 3.55
C VAL A 17 24.24 -2.35 3.69
N ILE A 18 24.03 -3.12 4.77
CA ILE A 18 22.74 -3.79 5.04
C ILE A 18 21.61 -2.76 5.10
N VAL A 19 21.78 -1.66 5.86
CA VAL A 19 20.76 -0.62 5.99
C VAL A 19 20.49 0.05 4.64
N ALA A 20 21.52 0.38 3.87
CA ALA A 20 21.36 0.97 2.54
C ALA A 20 20.57 0.06 1.59
N VAL A 21 20.89 -1.24 1.57
CA VAL A 21 20.17 -2.20 0.71
C VAL A 21 18.74 -2.45 1.23
N LEU A 22 18.51 -2.39 2.55
CA LEU A 22 17.16 -2.47 3.12
C LEU A 22 16.30 -1.26 2.75
N VAL A 23 16.89 -0.07 2.59
CA VAL A 23 16.18 1.11 2.07
C VAL A 23 15.76 0.88 0.62
N ILE A 24 16.65 0.34 -0.21
CA ILE A 24 16.32 -0.01 -1.60
C ILE A 24 15.20 -1.07 -1.64
N GLN A 25 15.31 -2.11 -0.83
CA GLN A 25 14.27 -3.14 -0.73
C GLN A 25 12.92 -2.54 -0.32
N ALA A 26 12.91 -1.69 0.71
CA ALA A 26 11.69 -1.04 1.21
C ALA A 26 11.09 -0.08 0.18
N TYR A 27 11.92 0.63 -0.59
CA TYR A 27 11.46 1.46 -1.69
C TYR A 27 10.73 0.63 -2.76
N CYS A 28 11.31 -0.50 -3.16
CA CYS A 28 10.65 -1.42 -4.11
C CYS A 28 9.33 -1.96 -3.56
N ASP A 29 9.30 -2.38 -2.29
CA ASP A 29 8.07 -2.86 -1.64
C ASP A 29 6.96 -1.80 -1.58
N LEU A 30 7.33 -0.53 -1.35
CA LEU A 30 6.40 0.59 -1.27
C LEU A 30 6.02 1.15 -2.65
N ALA A 31 6.76 0.83 -3.71
CA ALA A 31 6.40 1.21 -5.07
C ALA A 31 5.35 0.26 -5.68
N LEU A 32 5.41 -1.05 -5.38
CA LEU A 32 4.52 -2.05 -5.96
C LEU A 32 3.01 -1.73 -5.85
N PRO A 33 2.48 -1.27 -4.70
CA PRO A 33 1.07 -0.92 -4.59
C PRO A 33 0.64 0.22 -5.54
N ALA A 34 1.53 1.20 -5.79
CA ALA A 34 1.25 2.28 -6.75
C ALA A 34 1.13 1.73 -8.17
N TYR A 35 2.07 0.88 -8.61
CA TYR A 35 1.95 0.23 -9.92
C TYR A 35 0.70 -0.66 -10.05
N THR A 36 0.26 -1.28 -8.94
CA THR A 36 -1.00 -2.04 -8.94
C THR A 36 -2.20 -1.10 -9.13
N ALA A 37 -2.19 0.08 -8.51
CA ALA A 37 -3.20 1.10 -8.72
C ALA A 37 -3.21 1.56 -10.18
N ASP A 38 -2.05 1.88 -10.76
CA ASP A 38 -1.92 2.28 -12.17
C ASP A 38 -2.50 1.23 -13.13
N ILE A 39 -2.23 -0.06 -12.86
CA ILE A 39 -2.79 -1.16 -13.68
C ILE A 39 -4.31 -1.18 -13.62
N ILE A 40 -4.89 -0.93 -12.44
CA ILE A 40 -6.35 -0.94 -12.26
C ILE A 40 -6.97 0.33 -12.85
N ASP A 41 -6.48 1.51 -12.46
CA ASP A 41 -7.08 2.80 -12.81
C ASP A 41 -6.82 3.13 -14.29
N VAL A 42 -5.57 3.13 -14.71
CA VAL A 42 -5.21 3.45 -16.10
C VAL A 42 -5.36 2.23 -17.02
N GLY A 43 -4.79 1.07 -16.59
CA GLY A 43 -4.74 -0.10 -17.47
C GLY A 43 -6.10 -0.75 -17.72
N ILE A 44 -6.97 -0.82 -16.71
CA ILE A 44 -8.27 -1.50 -16.82
C ILE A 44 -9.40 -0.49 -17.01
N GLN A 45 -9.53 0.51 -16.11
CA GLN A 45 -10.64 1.46 -16.18
C GLN A 45 -10.52 2.42 -17.35
N ASN A 46 -9.32 2.97 -17.60
CA ASN A 46 -9.08 3.95 -18.65
C ASN A 46 -8.53 3.31 -19.94
N LYS A 47 -8.66 1.99 -20.14
CA LYS A 47 -8.25 1.27 -21.36
C LYS A 47 -6.78 1.50 -21.76
N GLY A 48 -5.90 1.78 -20.79
CA GLY A 48 -4.47 2.02 -21.01
C GLY A 48 -4.10 3.47 -21.34
N ILE A 49 -5.05 4.39 -21.28
CA ILE A 49 -4.83 5.82 -21.53
C ILE A 49 -4.42 6.50 -20.21
N GLU A 50 -3.21 7.04 -20.21
CA GLU A 50 -2.57 7.65 -19.06
C GLU A 50 -2.88 9.15 -18.95
N HIS A 51 -2.97 9.86 -20.10
CA HIS A 51 -3.21 11.30 -20.23
C HIS A 51 -4.59 11.60 -20.82
N ILE A 52 -5.12 12.79 -20.53
CA ILE A 52 -6.40 13.23 -21.06
C ILE A 52 -6.28 13.76 -22.50
N LEU A 53 -5.06 14.06 -22.95
CA LEU A 53 -4.79 14.45 -24.33
C LEU A 53 -4.83 13.21 -25.23
N PRO A 54 -5.70 13.17 -26.26
CA PRO A 54 -5.73 12.09 -27.25
C PRO A 54 -4.38 11.95 -27.97
N GLN A 55 -3.98 10.71 -28.26
CA GLN A 55 -2.78 10.46 -29.06
C GLN A 55 -3.00 10.87 -30.52
N GLU A 56 -4.20 10.59 -31.04
CA GLU A 56 -4.62 10.97 -32.38
C GLU A 56 -6.09 11.37 -32.35
N MET A 57 -6.50 12.36 -33.15
CA MET A 57 -7.88 12.79 -33.27
C MET A 57 -8.23 13.19 -34.70
N THR A 58 -9.49 13.17 -35.03
CA THR A 58 -9.99 13.66 -36.33
C THR A 58 -9.86 15.17 -36.44
N SER A 59 -9.84 15.70 -37.68
CA SER A 59 -9.80 17.18 -37.90
C SER A 59 -11.03 17.88 -37.33
N GLU A 60 -12.17 17.21 -37.34
CA GLU A 60 -13.42 17.73 -36.78
C GLU A 60 -13.32 17.87 -35.26
N GLU A 61 -12.86 16.80 -34.60
CA GLU A 61 -12.71 16.82 -33.14
C GLU A 61 -11.61 17.78 -32.68
N TYR A 62 -10.54 17.95 -33.48
CA TYR A 62 -9.52 18.96 -33.23
C TYR A 62 -10.08 20.39 -33.19
N GLU A 63 -11.04 20.72 -34.06
CA GLU A 63 -11.72 22.01 -34.07
C GLU A 63 -12.72 22.12 -32.91
N ASN A 64 -13.51 21.05 -32.66
CA ASN A 64 -14.49 21.01 -31.57
C ASN A 64 -13.85 21.17 -30.20
N ALA A 65 -12.70 20.56 -29.96
CA ALA A 65 -11.95 20.67 -28.70
C ALA A 65 -11.62 22.12 -28.34
N GLN A 66 -11.47 23.00 -29.35
CA GLN A 66 -11.16 24.40 -29.14
C GLN A 66 -12.37 25.29 -28.75
N LEU A 67 -13.60 24.78 -28.79
CA LEU A 67 -14.82 25.55 -28.52
C LEU A 67 -14.79 26.23 -27.14
N PHE A 68 -14.31 25.50 -26.13
CA PHE A 68 -14.31 25.94 -24.75
C PHE A 68 -12.93 26.41 -24.26
N MET A 69 -11.96 26.58 -25.17
CA MET A 69 -10.61 27.06 -24.89
C MET A 69 -10.47 28.58 -24.99
N THR A 70 -9.67 29.16 -24.14
CA THR A 70 -9.22 30.56 -24.22
C THR A 70 -8.26 30.74 -25.41
N LYS A 71 -7.93 32.00 -25.75
CA LYS A 71 -6.97 32.27 -26.83
C LYS A 71 -5.57 31.77 -26.57
N GLU A 72 -5.16 31.80 -25.29
CA GLU A 72 -3.85 31.28 -24.87
C GLU A 72 -3.79 29.76 -25.00
N GLU A 73 -4.82 29.05 -24.51
CA GLU A 73 -4.96 27.61 -24.63
C GLU A 73 -5.04 27.16 -26.09
N LYS A 74 -5.78 27.84 -26.96
CA LYS A 74 -5.80 27.55 -28.41
C LYS A 74 -4.42 27.63 -29.05
N THR A 75 -3.58 28.57 -28.62
CA THR A 75 -2.21 28.67 -29.11
C THR A 75 -1.35 27.52 -28.61
N LEU A 76 -1.52 27.13 -27.35
CA LEU A 76 -0.83 25.98 -26.76
C LEU A 76 -1.30 24.66 -27.39
N TRP A 77 -2.61 24.51 -27.62
CA TRP A 77 -3.21 23.38 -28.31
C TRP A 77 -2.63 23.20 -29.72
N ALA A 78 -2.56 24.27 -30.49
CA ALA A 78 -1.99 24.28 -31.83
C ALA A 78 -0.49 23.91 -31.86
N SER A 79 0.25 24.17 -30.77
CA SER A 79 1.66 23.79 -30.67
C SER A 79 1.86 22.33 -30.19
N SER A 80 0.82 21.73 -29.61
CA SER A 80 0.88 20.36 -29.05
C SER A 80 0.50 19.28 -30.08
N TYR A 81 -0.12 19.65 -31.21
CA TYR A 81 -0.58 18.73 -32.23
C TYR A 81 -0.03 19.06 -33.62
N GLU A 82 0.30 18.01 -34.37
CA GLU A 82 0.75 18.12 -35.75
C GLU A 82 -0.24 17.41 -36.69
N ALA A 83 -0.59 18.06 -37.83
CA ALA A 83 -1.48 17.49 -38.83
C ALA A 83 -0.80 16.33 -39.56
N THR A 84 -1.45 15.18 -39.64
CA THR A 84 -0.99 14.01 -40.40
C THR A 84 -1.52 13.99 -41.83
N GLN A 85 -1.00 13.08 -42.65
CA GLN A 85 -1.45 12.93 -44.07
C GLN A 85 -2.87 12.38 -44.17
N HIS A 86 -3.45 11.85 -43.08
CA HIS A 86 -4.75 11.16 -43.06
C HIS A 86 -5.92 12.03 -42.62
N LYS A 87 -5.70 13.36 -42.53
CA LYS A 87 -6.67 14.33 -41.99
C LYS A 87 -6.94 14.11 -40.50
N THR A 88 -5.96 13.61 -39.79
CA THR A 88 -5.95 13.48 -38.35
C THR A 88 -4.86 14.40 -37.74
N TYR A 89 -4.94 14.66 -36.48
CA TYR A 89 -3.93 15.40 -35.72
C TYR A 89 -3.31 14.45 -34.69
N GLU A 90 -1.98 14.35 -34.67
CA GLU A 90 -1.22 13.53 -33.74
C GLU A 90 -0.56 14.40 -32.68
N CYS A 91 -0.58 13.97 -31.42
CA CYS A 91 0.09 14.68 -30.33
C CYS A 91 1.60 14.60 -30.52
N SER A 92 2.25 15.78 -30.62
CA SER A 92 3.70 15.88 -30.84
C SER A 92 4.50 15.83 -29.54
N VAL A 93 3.84 15.94 -28.38
CA VAL A 93 4.46 15.92 -27.05
C VAL A 93 4.61 14.49 -26.58
N THR A 94 5.84 14.08 -26.22
CA THR A 94 6.17 12.72 -25.79
C THR A 94 6.76 12.66 -24.38
N ASP A 95 6.96 13.80 -23.74
CA ASP A 95 7.52 13.90 -22.40
C ASP A 95 6.40 13.86 -21.36
N ASP A 96 6.43 12.84 -20.48
CA ASP A 96 5.38 12.60 -19.47
C ASP A 96 5.18 13.82 -18.55
N ASP A 97 6.27 14.51 -18.13
CA ASP A 97 6.17 15.69 -17.24
C ASP A 97 5.45 16.86 -17.94
N THR A 98 5.72 17.05 -19.24
CA THR A 98 5.04 18.08 -20.05
C THR A 98 3.59 17.72 -20.32
N LEU A 99 3.29 16.43 -20.53
CA LEU A 99 1.92 15.95 -20.70
C LEU A 99 1.10 16.15 -19.43
N ASP A 100 1.66 15.93 -18.25
CA ASP A 100 1.00 16.17 -16.96
C ASP A 100 0.65 17.68 -16.76
N GLU A 101 1.53 18.59 -17.20
CA GLU A 101 1.25 20.03 -17.20
C GLU A 101 0.10 20.37 -18.16
N LEU A 102 0.12 19.82 -19.38
CA LEU A 102 -0.93 20.03 -20.38
C LEU A 102 -2.27 19.41 -19.96
N ASP A 103 -2.23 18.23 -19.31
CA ASP A 103 -3.42 17.59 -18.74
C ASP A 103 -4.12 18.52 -17.74
N SER A 104 -3.35 19.19 -16.88
CA SER A 104 -3.90 20.14 -15.92
C SER A 104 -4.50 21.38 -16.59
N GLU A 105 -3.92 21.88 -17.67
CA GLU A 105 -4.39 23.05 -18.40
C GLU A 105 -5.64 22.76 -19.23
N PHE A 106 -5.67 21.60 -19.89
CA PHE A 106 -6.75 21.23 -20.82
C PHE A 106 -7.88 20.41 -20.17
N ALA A 107 -7.76 20.00 -18.90
CA ALA A 107 -8.75 19.13 -18.26
C ALA A 107 -10.18 19.71 -18.37
N ILE A 108 -10.39 20.94 -17.96
CA ILE A 108 -11.72 21.56 -17.92
C ILE A 108 -12.31 21.74 -19.32
N PRO A 109 -11.62 22.38 -20.30
CA PRO A 109 -12.18 22.56 -21.63
C PRO A 109 -12.46 21.25 -22.37
N LEU A 110 -11.60 20.22 -22.25
CA LEU A 110 -11.80 18.93 -22.91
C LEU A 110 -12.95 18.14 -22.29
N ILE A 111 -13.07 18.14 -20.96
CA ILE A 111 -14.18 17.48 -20.28
C ILE A 111 -15.51 18.16 -20.60
N LEU A 112 -15.52 19.49 -20.63
CA LEU A 112 -16.71 20.24 -21.03
C LEU A 112 -17.11 19.92 -22.48
N ASN A 113 -16.13 19.87 -23.40
CA ASN A 113 -16.34 19.45 -24.79
C ASN A 113 -16.94 18.04 -24.85
N TYR A 114 -16.39 17.08 -24.08
CA TYR A 114 -16.89 15.71 -24.05
C TYR A 114 -18.28 15.60 -23.46
N GLN A 115 -18.59 16.33 -22.38
CA GLN A 115 -19.93 16.33 -21.82
C GLN A 115 -20.98 16.93 -22.77
N MET A 116 -20.58 17.95 -23.53
CA MET A 116 -21.47 18.56 -24.51
C MET A 116 -21.68 17.66 -25.75
N SER A 117 -20.72 16.78 -26.07
CA SER A 117 -20.87 15.80 -27.15
C SER A 117 -21.82 14.63 -26.78
N GLN A 118 -22.02 14.36 -25.49
CA GLN A 118 -22.81 13.22 -24.99
C GLN A 118 -23.86 13.67 -23.95
N MET A 119 -24.53 14.79 -24.18
CA MET A 119 -25.54 15.29 -23.26
C MET A 119 -26.78 14.41 -23.30
N GLU A 120 -27.25 13.92 -22.14
CA GLU A 120 -28.49 13.14 -22.05
C GLU A 120 -29.69 13.95 -22.48
N GLU A 121 -30.67 13.28 -23.13
CA GLU A 121 -31.90 13.89 -23.64
C GLU A 121 -32.61 14.76 -22.58
N ASP A 122 -32.71 14.27 -21.34
CA ASP A 122 -33.37 14.99 -20.25
C ASP A 122 -32.60 16.25 -19.81
N GLN A 123 -31.28 16.20 -19.83
CA GLN A 123 -30.43 17.36 -19.53
C GLN A 123 -30.48 18.39 -20.65
N PHE A 124 -30.47 17.93 -21.90
CA PHE A 124 -30.63 18.79 -23.07
C PHE A 124 -31.97 19.55 -23.05
N LYS A 125 -33.06 18.87 -22.75
CA LYS A 125 -34.39 19.49 -22.63
C LYS A 125 -34.46 20.53 -21.51
N LYS A 126 -33.81 20.28 -20.36
CA LYS A 126 -33.69 21.24 -19.27
C LYS A 126 -32.87 22.46 -19.65
N MET A 127 -31.72 22.25 -20.30
CA MET A 127 -30.85 23.34 -20.78
C MET A 127 -31.60 24.25 -21.74
N LEU A 128 -32.37 23.69 -22.70
CA LEU A 128 -33.19 24.47 -23.62
C LEU A 128 -34.29 25.28 -22.91
N ALA A 129 -34.94 24.68 -21.91
CA ALA A 129 -35.95 25.35 -21.11
C ALA A 129 -35.37 26.56 -20.36
N GLU A 130 -34.18 26.43 -19.78
CA GLU A 130 -33.48 27.51 -19.10
C GLU A 130 -33.07 28.62 -20.05
N GLN A 131 -32.53 28.26 -21.23
CA GLN A 131 -32.12 29.26 -22.24
C GLN A 131 -33.29 30.03 -22.85
N THR A 132 -34.44 29.34 -23.06
CA THR A 132 -35.63 29.97 -23.68
C THR A 132 -36.56 30.62 -22.67
N GLY A 133 -36.36 30.36 -21.37
CA GLY A 133 -37.24 30.83 -20.29
C GLY A 133 -38.61 30.16 -20.30
N GLN A 134 -38.74 29.01 -20.96
CA GLN A 134 -39.98 28.22 -21.04
C GLN A 134 -40.00 27.11 -19.97
N ASP A 135 -41.22 26.59 -19.68
CA ASP A 135 -41.36 25.48 -18.75
C ASP A 135 -40.79 24.19 -19.39
N VAL A 136 -40.06 23.39 -18.58
CA VAL A 136 -39.44 22.12 -19.01
C VAL A 136 -40.49 21.16 -19.59
N SER A 137 -41.74 21.19 -19.07
CA SER A 137 -42.82 20.34 -19.55
C SER A 137 -43.19 20.50 -21.01
N VAL A 138 -42.83 21.62 -21.64
CA VAL A 138 -43.02 21.87 -23.07
C VAL A 138 -42.07 20.99 -23.89
N TYR A 139 -40.82 20.90 -23.44
CA TYR A 139 -39.81 20.10 -24.11
C TYR A 139 -39.86 18.61 -23.77
N GLU A 140 -40.37 18.23 -22.63
CA GLU A 140 -40.64 16.82 -22.27
C GLU A 140 -41.62 16.15 -23.23
N GLN A 141 -42.56 16.89 -23.77
CA GLN A 141 -43.61 16.37 -24.72
C GLN A 141 -43.08 16.33 -26.18
N MET A 142 -41.95 16.93 -26.47
CA MET A 142 -41.35 16.96 -27.81
C MET A 142 -40.28 15.86 -27.94
N ASN A 143 -40.28 15.22 -29.11
CA ASN A 143 -39.15 14.32 -29.44
C ASN A 143 -37.93 15.12 -29.98
N LEU A 144 -36.75 14.52 -29.97
CA LEU A 144 -35.51 15.17 -30.38
C LEU A 144 -35.54 15.70 -31.82
N GLU A 145 -36.24 15.00 -32.74
CA GLU A 145 -36.40 15.44 -34.14
C GLU A 145 -37.21 16.73 -34.22
N GLN A 146 -38.25 16.88 -33.40
CA GLN A 146 -39.07 18.11 -33.37
C GLN A 146 -38.29 19.27 -32.79
N ILE A 147 -37.45 19.03 -31.79
CA ILE A 147 -36.55 20.02 -31.20
C ILE A 147 -35.53 20.46 -32.26
N GLY A 148 -34.90 19.53 -32.98
CA GLY A 148 -33.97 19.83 -34.06
C GLY A 148 -34.61 20.71 -35.16
N GLN A 149 -35.84 20.38 -35.59
CA GLN A 149 -36.58 21.22 -36.53
C GLN A 149 -36.88 22.61 -36.00
N MET A 150 -37.18 22.74 -34.73
CA MET A 150 -37.40 24.03 -34.08
C MET A 150 -36.12 24.90 -34.02
N LEU A 151 -34.96 24.27 -33.81
CA LEU A 151 -33.65 24.90 -33.80
C LEU A 151 -33.09 25.12 -35.21
N GLY A 152 -33.71 24.52 -36.22
CA GLY A 152 -33.29 24.66 -37.62
C GLY A 152 -31.99 23.88 -37.95
N MET A 153 -31.66 22.86 -37.16
CA MET A 153 -30.46 22.02 -37.30
C MET A 153 -30.81 20.55 -37.13
N GLU A 154 -30.00 19.68 -37.73
CA GLU A 154 -30.06 18.24 -37.50
C GLU A 154 -29.26 17.91 -36.27
N LEU A 155 -29.88 17.28 -35.27
CA LEU A 155 -29.23 16.87 -34.02
C LEU A 155 -28.62 15.49 -34.23
N ASP A 156 -27.35 15.36 -33.90
CA ASP A 156 -26.69 14.04 -33.86
C ASP A 156 -27.09 13.32 -32.56
N ILE A 157 -27.75 12.17 -32.74
CA ILE A 157 -28.34 11.40 -31.65
C ILE A 157 -27.59 10.07 -31.56
N SER A 158 -26.94 9.80 -30.45
CA SER A 158 -26.32 8.53 -30.13
C SER A 158 -27.04 7.82 -28.99
N GLU A 159 -27.04 6.49 -29.02
CA GLU A 159 -27.58 5.67 -27.92
C GLU A 159 -26.45 5.23 -27.01
N LYS A 160 -26.59 5.47 -25.70
CA LYS A 160 -25.65 5.04 -24.68
C LYS A 160 -26.32 4.09 -23.71
N GLU A 161 -25.67 2.98 -23.41
CA GLU A 161 -26.10 2.07 -22.35
C GLU A 161 -25.62 2.59 -20.99
N VAL A 162 -26.56 2.89 -20.10
CA VAL A 162 -26.27 3.33 -18.72
C VAL A 162 -26.76 2.24 -17.77
N GLU A 163 -25.87 1.77 -16.92
CA GLU A 163 -26.18 0.80 -15.87
C GLU A 163 -26.88 1.53 -14.71
N GLN A 164 -28.08 1.11 -14.33
CA GLN A 164 -28.82 1.66 -13.20
C GLN A 164 -28.39 1.01 -11.87
N ASP A 165 -28.70 1.67 -10.75
CA ASP A 165 -28.39 1.20 -9.38
C ASP A 165 -28.92 -0.21 -9.07
N ASP A 166 -29.91 -0.69 -9.81
CA ASP A 166 -30.49 -2.03 -9.68
C ASP A 166 -29.79 -3.10 -10.52
N GLY A 167 -28.71 -2.75 -11.23
CA GLY A 167 -27.95 -3.63 -12.14
C GLY A 167 -28.63 -3.88 -13.50
N SER A 168 -29.72 -3.14 -13.84
CA SER A 168 -30.32 -3.15 -15.18
C SER A 168 -29.62 -2.15 -16.09
N THR A 169 -29.44 -2.51 -17.35
CA THR A 169 -28.88 -1.61 -18.37
C THR A 169 -30.06 -0.90 -19.05
N GLN A 170 -30.07 0.43 -19.02
CA GLN A 170 -31.04 1.24 -19.75
C GLN A 170 -30.30 1.96 -20.90
N THR A 171 -30.88 1.92 -22.10
CA THR A 171 -30.41 2.72 -23.22
C THR A 171 -30.95 4.14 -23.08
N VAL A 172 -30.07 5.12 -23.01
CA VAL A 172 -30.40 6.55 -22.94
C VAL A 172 -29.94 7.21 -24.22
N ASN A 173 -30.79 8.06 -24.78
CA ASN A 173 -30.42 8.87 -25.93
C ASN A 173 -29.52 10.01 -25.48
N CYS A 174 -28.38 10.18 -26.12
CA CYS A 174 -27.47 11.29 -25.95
C CYS A 174 -27.48 12.16 -27.21
N VAL A 175 -27.37 13.46 -27.03
CA VAL A 175 -27.40 14.46 -28.09
C VAL A 175 -26.08 15.22 -28.10
N ASP A 176 -25.47 15.36 -29.27
CA ASP A 176 -24.35 16.29 -29.45
C ASP A 176 -24.88 17.71 -29.56
N VAL A 177 -24.59 18.52 -28.56
CA VAL A 177 -25.04 19.93 -28.52
C VAL A 177 -23.95 20.90 -28.98
N ARG A 178 -22.75 20.45 -29.32
CA ARG A 178 -21.63 21.30 -29.77
C ARG A 178 -21.96 22.12 -31.00
N PRO A 179 -22.69 21.62 -32.01
CA PRO A 179 -23.11 22.45 -33.18
C PRO A 179 -23.93 23.67 -32.78
N ILE A 180 -24.66 23.63 -31.67
CA ILE A 180 -25.40 24.80 -31.13
C ILE A 180 -24.42 25.87 -30.66
N PHE A 181 -23.39 25.46 -29.93
CA PHE A 181 -22.36 26.35 -29.42
C PHE A 181 -21.49 26.92 -30.55
N GLU A 182 -21.19 26.12 -31.58
CA GLU A 182 -20.52 26.58 -32.79
C GLU A 182 -21.34 27.71 -33.50
N ALA A 183 -22.64 27.48 -33.67
CA ALA A 183 -23.53 28.48 -34.25
C ALA A 183 -23.59 29.79 -33.40
N MET A 184 -23.59 29.63 -32.06
CA MET A 184 -23.52 30.77 -31.12
C MET A 184 -22.18 31.51 -31.22
N ALA A 185 -21.08 30.78 -31.34
CA ALA A 185 -19.75 31.37 -31.53
C ALA A 185 -19.64 32.13 -32.88
N ALA A 186 -20.14 31.50 -33.96
CA ALA A 186 -20.18 32.11 -35.29
C ALA A 186 -21.08 33.39 -35.36
N SER A 187 -22.17 33.44 -34.56
CA SER A 187 -23.03 34.61 -34.43
C SER A 187 -22.46 35.70 -33.52
N GLY A 188 -21.35 35.47 -32.85
CA GLY A 188 -20.72 36.37 -31.89
C GLY A 188 -21.48 36.49 -30.55
N GLN A 189 -22.39 35.54 -30.25
CA GLN A 189 -23.11 35.45 -28.98
C GLN A 189 -22.30 34.74 -27.91
N MET A 190 -21.30 33.92 -28.29
CA MET A 190 -20.35 33.26 -27.42
C MET A 190 -19.01 33.98 -27.45
N ASP A 191 -18.80 34.86 -26.49
CA ASP A 191 -17.53 35.54 -26.29
C ASP A 191 -16.69 34.80 -25.21
N GLU A 192 -15.44 35.25 -25.04
CA GLU A 192 -14.51 34.64 -24.08
C GLU A 192 -15.04 34.71 -22.63
N SER A 193 -15.88 35.71 -22.32
CA SER A 193 -16.49 35.82 -21.00
C SER A 193 -17.58 34.80 -20.75
N ALA A 194 -18.33 34.41 -21.80
CA ALA A 194 -19.31 33.34 -21.73
C ALA A 194 -18.64 31.96 -21.55
N VAL A 195 -17.55 31.71 -22.26
CA VAL A 195 -16.73 30.49 -22.07
C VAL A 195 -16.19 30.39 -20.66
N LEU A 196 -15.62 31.48 -20.11
CA LEU A 196 -15.10 31.49 -18.75
C LEU A 196 -16.20 31.25 -17.72
N SER A 197 -17.39 31.83 -17.87
CA SER A 197 -18.51 31.59 -16.93
C SER A 197 -19.01 30.15 -16.92
N MET A 198 -18.96 29.45 -18.07
CA MET A 198 -19.28 28.05 -18.16
C MET A 198 -18.20 27.19 -17.45
N ARG A 199 -16.94 27.58 -17.64
CA ARG A 199 -15.81 26.90 -16.99
C ARG A 199 -15.82 27.10 -15.47
N ASP A 200 -16.12 28.32 -14.98
CA ASP A 200 -16.23 28.59 -13.53
C ASP A 200 -17.27 27.66 -12.87
N SER A 201 -18.41 27.44 -13.57
CA SER A 201 -19.44 26.51 -13.06
C SER A 201 -18.96 25.06 -13.05
N MET A 202 -18.13 24.67 -14.00
CA MET A 202 -17.51 23.33 -14.05
C MET A 202 -16.39 23.21 -12.99
N GLU A 203 -15.58 24.24 -12.78
CA GLU A 203 -14.54 24.29 -11.76
C GLU A 203 -15.11 24.13 -10.36
N ASP A 204 -16.22 24.80 -10.04
CA ASP A 204 -16.97 24.60 -8.79
C ASP A 204 -17.48 23.16 -8.63
N MET A 205 -17.90 22.52 -9.72
CA MET A 205 -18.31 21.11 -9.74
C MET A 205 -17.13 20.19 -9.50
N VAL A 206 -15.99 20.44 -10.14
CA VAL A 206 -14.74 19.70 -10.01
C VAL A 206 -14.19 19.81 -8.59
N ASP A 207 -14.17 20.98 -8.00
CA ASP A 207 -13.76 21.19 -6.61
C ASP A 207 -14.61 20.38 -5.63
N THR A 208 -15.87 20.15 -5.99
CA THR A 208 -16.79 19.34 -5.20
C THR A 208 -16.62 17.83 -5.45
N MET A 209 -16.36 17.42 -6.67
CA MET A 209 -16.25 16.02 -7.10
C MET A 209 -14.84 15.43 -7.04
N GLY A 210 -13.79 16.27 -7.11
CA GLY A 210 -12.37 15.89 -6.97
C GLY A 210 -11.66 15.48 -8.27
N ASP A 211 -10.31 15.56 -8.22
CA ASP A 211 -9.38 15.35 -9.34
C ASP A 211 -9.54 13.99 -10.05
N SER A 212 -10.09 12.99 -9.35
CA SER A 212 -10.20 11.62 -9.86
C SER A 212 -11.24 11.47 -10.97
N MET A 213 -12.33 12.23 -10.88
CA MET A 213 -13.38 12.26 -11.90
C MET A 213 -12.88 12.97 -13.17
N LEU A 214 -12.10 14.03 -13.00
CA LEU A 214 -11.44 14.72 -14.12
C LEU A 214 -10.59 13.75 -14.94
N THR A 215 -9.69 13.03 -14.27
CA THR A 215 -8.79 12.11 -14.94
C THR A 215 -9.54 10.98 -15.64
N SER A 216 -10.58 10.39 -15.03
CA SER A 216 -11.34 9.31 -15.64
C SER A 216 -12.20 9.78 -16.81
N THR A 217 -12.84 10.95 -16.69
CA THR A 217 -13.66 11.53 -17.78
C THR A 217 -12.79 12.01 -18.95
N GLY A 218 -11.65 12.65 -18.64
CA GLY A 218 -10.68 13.07 -19.66
C GLY A 218 -10.05 11.88 -20.40
N ALA A 219 -9.72 10.80 -19.67
CA ALA A 219 -9.24 9.57 -20.31
C ALA A 219 -10.32 8.89 -21.18
N ALA A 220 -11.59 8.97 -20.77
CA ALA A 220 -12.70 8.49 -21.60
C ALA A 220 -12.87 9.30 -22.88
N TYR A 221 -12.68 10.61 -22.80
CA TYR A 221 -12.64 11.50 -23.98
C TYR A 221 -11.48 11.13 -24.91
N ALA A 222 -10.25 11.01 -24.35
CA ALA A 222 -9.09 10.64 -25.15
C ALA A 222 -9.27 9.25 -25.81
N ALA A 223 -9.88 8.28 -25.09
CA ALA A 223 -10.21 6.98 -25.63
C ALA A 223 -11.17 7.07 -26.84
N ALA A 224 -12.21 7.91 -26.74
CA ALA A 224 -13.17 8.09 -27.82
C ALA A 224 -12.50 8.72 -29.07
N CYS A 225 -11.68 9.77 -28.86
CA CYS A 225 -10.95 10.42 -29.95
C CYS A 225 -9.97 9.46 -30.66
N ASP A 226 -9.20 8.67 -29.87
CA ASP A 226 -8.25 7.70 -30.40
C ASP A 226 -8.95 6.59 -31.18
N GLU A 227 -10.14 6.12 -30.74
CA GLU A 227 -10.97 5.13 -31.42
C GLU A 227 -11.52 5.68 -32.72
N ASP A 228 -12.05 6.90 -32.73
CA ASP A 228 -12.58 7.60 -33.90
C ASP A 228 -11.48 7.92 -34.92
N ALA A 229 -10.26 8.17 -34.48
CA ALA A 229 -9.09 8.30 -35.36
C ALA A 229 -8.61 6.96 -35.95
N GLY A 230 -9.14 5.83 -35.47
CA GLY A 230 -8.85 4.48 -35.95
C GLY A 230 -7.76 3.75 -35.21
N LEU A 231 -7.35 4.22 -34.02
CA LEU A 231 -6.41 3.52 -33.18
C LEU A 231 -7.09 2.31 -32.49
N ASP A 232 -6.32 1.23 -32.35
CA ASP A 232 -6.78 0.01 -31.66
C ASP A 232 -6.55 0.12 -30.16
N LEU A 233 -7.58 0.53 -29.41
CA LEU A 233 -7.54 0.67 -27.97
C LEU A 233 -7.11 -0.62 -27.24
N ALA A 234 -7.45 -1.79 -27.77
CA ALA A 234 -7.03 -3.06 -27.18
C ALA A 234 -5.51 -3.25 -27.24
N LYS A 235 -4.86 -2.73 -28.31
CA LYS A 235 -3.39 -2.75 -28.40
C LYS A 235 -2.77 -1.74 -27.44
N ILE A 236 -3.32 -0.53 -27.32
CA ILE A 236 -2.85 0.49 -26.37
C ILE A 236 -2.92 -0.07 -24.95
N GLN A 237 -4.08 -0.60 -24.56
CA GLN A 237 -4.30 -1.24 -23.28
C GLN A 237 -3.30 -2.37 -23.00
N THR A 238 -3.15 -3.28 -23.97
CA THR A 238 -2.24 -4.42 -23.82
C THR A 238 -0.78 -3.96 -23.70
N ALA A 239 -0.36 -2.98 -24.47
CA ALA A 239 1.00 -2.42 -24.43
C ALA A 239 1.27 -1.76 -23.05
N TYR A 240 0.31 -0.99 -22.54
CA TYR A 240 0.40 -0.37 -21.21
C TYR A 240 0.52 -1.43 -20.09
N LEU A 241 -0.36 -2.44 -20.11
CA LEU A 241 -0.34 -3.53 -19.14
C LEU A 241 0.99 -4.30 -19.16
N TRP A 242 1.54 -4.55 -20.35
CA TRP A 242 2.86 -5.18 -20.48
C TRP A 242 3.98 -4.26 -19.98
N LYS A 243 3.95 -2.94 -20.28
CA LYS A 243 4.92 -1.94 -19.80
C LYS A 243 4.95 -1.93 -18.27
N LYS A 244 3.79 -1.74 -17.62
CA LYS A 244 3.68 -1.67 -16.16
C LYS A 244 3.95 -3.04 -15.50
N GLY A 245 3.46 -4.14 -16.08
CA GLY A 245 3.73 -5.50 -15.59
C GLY A 245 5.21 -5.86 -15.62
N LEU A 246 5.94 -5.48 -16.68
CA LEU A 246 7.39 -5.69 -16.75
C LEU A 246 8.16 -4.82 -15.76
N GLN A 247 7.73 -3.58 -15.52
CA GLN A 247 8.29 -2.71 -14.49
C GLN A 247 8.09 -3.31 -13.10
N MET A 248 6.89 -3.81 -12.78
CA MET A 248 6.63 -4.53 -11.51
C MET A 248 7.50 -5.77 -11.35
N ALA A 249 7.65 -6.58 -12.41
CA ALA A 249 8.52 -7.75 -12.40
C ALA A 249 10.00 -7.37 -12.19
N GLY A 250 10.45 -6.28 -12.80
CA GLY A 250 11.77 -5.70 -12.58
C GLY A 250 12.00 -5.26 -11.13
N LEU A 251 11.04 -4.52 -10.54
CA LEU A 251 11.08 -4.13 -9.13
C LEU A 251 11.09 -5.34 -8.20
N ALA A 252 10.25 -6.34 -8.47
CA ALA A 252 10.23 -7.58 -7.69
C ALA A 252 11.57 -8.34 -7.78
N ALA A 253 12.21 -8.36 -8.95
CA ALA A 253 13.54 -8.97 -9.12
C ALA A 253 14.61 -8.21 -8.33
N VAL A 254 14.59 -6.87 -8.35
CA VAL A 254 15.50 -6.04 -7.54
C VAL A 254 15.28 -6.27 -6.05
N MET A 255 14.02 -6.30 -5.60
CA MET A 255 13.64 -6.60 -4.23
C MET A 255 14.15 -7.99 -3.79
N MET A 256 13.96 -9.01 -4.62
CA MET A 256 14.47 -10.37 -4.37
C MET A 256 16.00 -10.38 -4.24
N ALA A 257 16.71 -9.75 -5.16
CA ALA A 257 18.18 -9.67 -5.12
C ALA A 257 18.65 -8.93 -3.85
N ALA A 258 18.00 -7.82 -3.49
CA ALA A 258 18.27 -7.07 -2.27
C ALA A 258 18.04 -7.94 -1.02
N ALA A 259 16.94 -8.67 -0.93
CA ALA A 259 16.62 -9.55 0.19
C ALA A 259 17.63 -10.68 0.36
N ILE A 260 18.07 -11.30 -0.74
CA ILE A 260 19.14 -12.33 -0.73
C ILE A 260 20.44 -11.72 -0.24
N PHE A 261 20.83 -10.56 -0.77
CA PHE A 261 22.07 -9.90 -0.42
C PHE A 261 22.11 -9.46 1.05
N VAL A 262 21.03 -8.88 1.57
CA VAL A 262 20.87 -8.55 2.98
C VAL A 262 20.97 -9.79 3.86
N SER A 263 20.29 -10.87 3.48
CA SER A 263 20.34 -12.14 4.23
C SER A 263 21.73 -12.73 4.29
N TYR A 264 22.46 -12.67 3.16
CA TYR A 264 23.86 -13.10 3.09
C TYR A 264 24.76 -12.26 4.02
N LEU A 265 24.67 -10.92 3.93
CA LEU A 265 25.49 -10.03 4.76
C LEU A 265 25.15 -10.16 6.25
N ALA A 266 23.87 -10.23 6.60
CA ALA A 266 23.43 -10.40 7.98
C ALA A 266 23.93 -11.72 8.58
N SER A 267 23.86 -12.81 7.82
CA SER A 267 24.42 -14.11 8.22
C SER A 267 25.93 -14.08 8.36
N LYS A 268 26.64 -13.40 7.45
CA LYS A 268 28.09 -13.21 7.52
C LYS A 268 28.51 -12.42 8.76
N VAL A 269 27.79 -11.34 9.09
CA VAL A 269 28.02 -10.57 10.31
C VAL A 269 27.72 -11.40 11.55
N GLY A 270 26.58 -12.12 11.57
CA GLY A 270 26.23 -13.01 12.67
C GLY A 270 27.29 -14.09 12.92
N ALA A 271 27.78 -14.76 11.86
CA ALA A 271 28.85 -15.75 11.96
C ALA A 271 30.17 -15.13 12.45
N GLY A 272 30.49 -13.92 11.99
CA GLY A 272 31.67 -13.17 12.44
C GLY A 272 31.63 -12.82 13.92
N VAL A 273 30.46 -12.37 14.41
CA VAL A 273 30.21 -12.13 15.84
C VAL A 273 30.37 -13.42 16.64
N GLY A 274 29.77 -14.53 16.16
CA GLY A 274 29.91 -15.83 16.80
C GLY A 274 31.37 -16.33 16.89
N ARG A 275 32.14 -16.16 15.79
CA ARG A 275 33.59 -16.46 15.79
C ARG A 275 34.34 -15.63 16.83
N SER A 276 34.10 -14.34 16.88
CA SER A 276 34.76 -13.44 17.82
C SER A 276 34.43 -13.77 19.28
N LEU A 277 33.17 -14.10 19.57
CA LEU A 277 32.73 -14.50 20.90
C LEU A 277 33.39 -15.82 21.35
N ARG A 278 33.38 -16.86 20.48
CA ARG A 278 34.07 -18.13 20.77
C ARG A 278 35.55 -17.93 21.05
N GLY A 279 36.24 -17.13 20.23
CA GLY A 279 37.67 -16.84 20.43
C GLY A 279 37.95 -16.18 21.78
N ARG A 280 37.19 -15.13 22.14
CA ARG A 280 37.32 -14.46 23.44
C ARG A 280 36.98 -15.33 24.63
N LEU A 281 35.92 -16.18 24.49
CA LEU A 281 35.53 -17.10 25.55
C LEU A 281 36.64 -18.14 25.78
N TYR A 282 37.20 -18.70 24.71
CA TYR A 282 38.29 -19.67 24.79
C TYR A 282 39.55 -19.04 25.40
N GLU A 283 39.98 -17.89 24.94
CA GLU A 283 41.11 -17.14 25.47
C GLU A 283 40.92 -16.88 26.99
N LYS A 284 39.72 -16.48 27.41
CA LYS A 284 39.42 -16.20 28.83
C LYS A 284 39.44 -17.47 29.66
N VAL A 285 38.87 -18.59 29.17
CA VAL A 285 38.89 -19.89 29.85
C VAL A 285 40.33 -20.41 30.03
N MET A 286 41.21 -20.21 29.03
CA MET A 286 42.64 -20.59 29.12
C MET A 286 43.42 -19.81 30.18
N HIS A 287 42.92 -18.64 30.58
CA HIS A 287 43.52 -17.81 31.62
C HIS A 287 42.81 -17.91 33.00
N PHE A 288 41.86 -18.85 33.16
CA PHE A 288 41.23 -19.08 34.42
C PHE A 288 42.18 -19.66 35.45
N SER A 289 42.10 -19.15 36.69
CA SER A 289 42.72 -19.77 37.83
C SER A 289 42.02 -21.08 38.23
N ASN A 290 42.69 -21.96 39.00
CA ASN A 290 42.10 -23.20 39.49
C ASN A 290 40.80 -22.94 40.27
N ALA A 291 40.75 -21.87 41.07
CA ALA A 291 39.56 -21.50 41.81
C ALA A 291 38.38 -21.06 40.93
N GLU A 292 38.65 -20.41 39.79
CA GLU A 292 37.64 -20.03 38.82
C GLU A 292 37.14 -21.26 38.05
N MET A 293 38.01 -22.23 37.71
CA MET A 293 37.63 -23.48 37.07
C MET A 293 36.72 -24.34 37.93
N GLU A 294 36.86 -24.32 39.27
CA GLU A 294 35.98 -25.04 40.18
C GLU A 294 34.57 -24.46 40.26
N HIS A 295 34.39 -23.15 39.94
CA HIS A 295 33.07 -22.53 39.86
C HIS A 295 32.24 -22.91 38.60
N PHE A 296 32.86 -23.44 37.59
CA PHE A 296 32.20 -23.80 36.35
C PHE A 296 32.34 -25.29 36.02
N SER A 297 31.24 -25.99 35.80
CA SER A 297 31.32 -27.33 35.26
C SER A 297 31.79 -27.35 33.81
N THR A 298 32.57 -28.32 33.42
CA THR A 298 33.05 -28.48 32.02
C THR A 298 31.86 -28.52 31.03
N ALA A 299 30.76 -29.16 31.38
CA ALA A 299 29.55 -29.22 30.58
C ALA A 299 28.96 -27.82 30.36
N SER A 300 28.93 -26.95 31.40
CA SER A 300 28.47 -25.57 31.29
C SER A 300 29.33 -24.74 30.34
N LEU A 301 30.64 -24.86 30.39
CA LEU A 301 31.56 -24.14 29.51
C LEU A 301 31.41 -24.57 28.05
N ILE A 302 31.22 -25.88 27.81
CA ILE A 302 30.92 -26.41 26.47
C ILE A 302 29.63 -25.84 25.92
N THR A 303 28.54 -25.90 26.70
CA THR A 303 27.22 -25.36 26.27
C THR A 303 27.27 -23.87 25.96
N ARG A 304 28.00 -23.08 26.76
CA ARG A 304 28.20 -21.65 26.52
C ARG A 304 29.00 -21.36 25.26
N SER A 305 30.01 -22.15 24.95
CA SER A 305 30.87 -21.97 23.77
C SER A 305 30.18 -22.45 22.46
N THR A 306 29.19 -23.32 22.55
CA THR A 306 28.46 -23.88 21.43
C THR A 306 27.06 -23.25 21.29
N ASN A 307 26.09 -23.69 22.08
CA ASN A 307 24.68 -23.34 21.95
C ASN A 307 24.41 -21.85 22.22
N ASP A 308 24.96 -21.28 23.31
CA ASP A 308 24.68 -19.86 23.63
C ASP A 308 25.25 -18.93 22.58
N VAL A 309 26.47 -19.22 22.07
CA VAL A 309 27.06 -18.43 20.99
C VAL A 309 26.30 -18.60 19.69
N GLN A 310 25.79 -19.80 19.39
CA GLN A 310 24.95 -20.04 18.20
C GLN A 310 23.63 -19.26 18.28
N GLN A 311 22.98 -19.21 19.46
CA GLN A 311 21.78 -18.39 19.66
C GLN A 311 22.09 -16.89 19.46
N ILE A 312 23.20 -16.39 20.00
CA ILE A 312 23.61 -14.99 19.79
C ILE A 312 23.86 -14.73 18.30
N GLN A 313 24.50 -15.64 17.59
CA GLN A 313 24.73 -15.56 16.16
C GLN A 313 23.39 -15.45 15.38
N MET A 314 22.43 -16.32 15.67
CA MET A 314 21.10 -16.35 15.05
C MET A 314 20.34 -15.06 15.34
N VAL A 315 20.28 -14.65 16.61
CA VAL A 315 19.60 -13.42 17.04
C VAL A 315 20.22 -12.19 16.35
N THR A 316 21.56 -12.15 16.22
CA THR A 316 22.25 -11.05 15.52
C THR A 316 21.82 -10.97 14.06
N ALA A 317 21.78 -12.10 13.35
CA ALA A 317 21.36 -12.13 11.94
C ALA A 317 19.90 -11.68 11.74
N ILE A 318 18.99 -12.20 12.58
CA ILE A 318 17.57 -11.81 12.55
C ILE A 318 17.39 -10.33 12.90
N PHE A 319 18.11 -9.86 13.91
CA PHE A 319 18.09 -8.46 14.35
C PHE A 319 18.46 -7.50 13.23
N LEU A 320 19.60 -7.75 12.57
CA LEU A 320 20.09 -6.88 11.48
C LEU A 320 19.08 -6.79 10.32
N ARG A 321 18.37 -7.88 10.05
CA ARG A 321 17.38 -7.93 8.98
C ARG A 321 16.05 -7.28 9.37
N MET A 322 15.48 -7.63 10.52
CA MET A 322 14.12 -7.24 10.88
C MET A 322 14.04 -5.87 11.55
N LEU A 323 14.98 -5.54 12.46
CA LEU A 323 14.91 -4.30 13.23
C LEU A 323 15.15 -3.05 12.37
N ALA A 324 15.98 -3.16 11.35
CA ALA A 324 16.20 -2.03 10.44
C ALA A 324 15.07 -1.93 9.40
N TYR A 325 14.57 -3.06 8.89
CA TYR A 325 13.56 -3.11 7.84
C TYR A 325 12.18 -2.62 8.32
N ALA A 326 11.71 -3.09 9.48
CA ALA A 326 10.38 -2.77 9.95
C ALA A 326 10.12 -1.26 10.17
N PRO A 327 11.02 -0.47 10.80
CA PRO A 327 10.83 0.97 10.88
C PRO A 327 10.84 1.66 9.51
N ILE A 328 11.68 1.21 8.58
CA ILE A 328 11.78 1.81 7.22
C ILE A 328 10.45 1.61 6.48
N ILE A 329 9.90 0.38 6.46
CA ILE A 329 8.60 0.09 5.85
C ILE A 329 7.47 0.82 6.57
N GLY A 330 7.47 0.85 7.90
CA GLY A 330 6.42 1.51 8.68
C GLY A 330 6.36 3.02 8.41
N ILE A 331 7.52 3.70 8.45
CA ILE A 331 7.61 5.15 8.17
C ILE A 331 7.34 5.42 6.69
N GLY A 332 7.94 4.65 5.78
CA GLY A 332 7.72 4.79 4.34
C GLY A 332 6.27 4.57 3.95
N GLY A 333 5.59 3.58 4.55
CA GLY A 333 4.16 3.34 4.34
C GLY A 333 3.30 4.51 4.80
N ILE A 334 3.60 5.11 5.96
CA ILE A 334 2.89 6.30 6.45
C ILE A 334 3.08 7.48 5.49
N ILE A 335 4.31 7.70 5.00
CA ILE A 335 4.60 8.77 4.03
C ILE A 335 3.77 8.55 2.74
N LYS A 336 3.75 7.34 2.21
CA LYS A 336 2.96 7.00 1.01
C LYS A 336 1.46 7.21 1.23
N VAL A 337 0.92 6.81 2.38
CA VAL A 337 -0.50 7.05 2.74
C VAL A 337 -0.83 8.55 2.79
N VAL A 338 0.07 9.38 3.30
CA VAL A 338 -0.14 10.85 3.33
C VAL A 338 -0.08 11.43 1.92
N GLN A 339 0.83 10.94 1.08
CA GLN A 339 0.97 11.38 -0.32
C GLN A 339 -0.23 11.02 -1.20
N THR A 340 -0.97 9.97 -0.88
CA THR A 340 -2.15 9.53 -1.67
C THR A 340 -3.32 10.53 -1.62
N LYS A 341 -3.22 11.63 -0.85
CA LYS A 341 -4.24 12.69 -0.71
C LYS A 341 -5.69 12.18 -0.47
N ALA A 342 -5.85 10.89 -0.21
CA ALA A 342 -7.15 10.22 -0.07
C ALA A 342 -7.99 10.71 1.14
N GLY A 343 -7.42 11.53 2.03
CA GLY A 343 -8.07 12.02 3.25
C GLY A 343 -8.45 10.91 4.26
N MET A 344 -7.90 9.68 4.07
CA MET A 344 -8.21 8.52 4.92
C MET A 344 -7.06 8.14 5.88
N GLY A 345 -6.00 8.95 5.95
CA GLY A 345 -4.83 8.68 6.81
C GLY A 345 -5.18 8.48 8.29
N TRP A 346 -6.26 9.08 8.77
CA TRP A 346 -6.76 8.91 10.13
C TRP A 346 -7.09 7.44 10.48
N LEU A 347 -7.57 6.64 9.51
CA LEU A 347 -7.83 5.20 9.69
C LEU A 347 -6.56 4.44 10.08
N ILE A 348 -5.43 4.77 9.42
CA ILE A 348 -4.14 4.16 9.73
C ILE A 348 -3.69 4.55 11.14
N VAL A 349 -3.85 5.82 11.53
CA VAL A 349 -3.50 6.29 12.89
C VAL A 349 -4.31 5.53 13.95
N VAL A 350 -5.62 5.41 13.75
CA VAL A 350 -6.50 4.65 14.65
C VAL A 350 -6.08 3.17 14.72
N ALA A 351 -5.82 2.54 13.56
CA ALA A 351 -5.37 1.16 13.53
C ALA A 351 -4.04 0.96 14.27
N VAL A 352 -3.06 1.85 14.07
CA VAL A 352 -1.77 1.79 14.77
C VAL A 352 -1.97 1.93 16.28
N ILE A 353 -2.82 2.84 16.74
CA ILE A 353 -3.14 2.98 18.16
C ILE A 353 -3.77 1.69 18.70
N ILE A 354 -4.75 1.11 18.00
CA ILE A 354 -5.39 -0.15 18.39
C ILE A 354 -4.36 -1.28 18.48
N ILE A 355 -3.45 -1.39 17.50
CA ILE A 355 -2.37 -2.37 17.51
C ILE A 355 -1.45 -2.19 18.72
N ILE A 356 -1.03 -0.96 19.00
CA ILE A 356 -0.14 -0.66 20.15
C ILE A 356 -0.85 -1.05 21.44
N VAL A 357 -2.11 -0.65 21.63
CA VAL A 357 -2.89 -0.99 22.83
C VAL A 357 -3.07 -2.50 22.97
N PHE A 358 -3.41 -3.18 21.89
CA PHE A 358 -3.57 -4.64 21.88
C PHE A 358 -2.28 -5.37 22.24
N VAL A 359 -1.16 -4.98 21.62
CA VAL A 359 0.15 -5.58 21.89
C VAL A 359 0.62 -5.29 23.29
N MET A 360 0.49 -4.05 23.77
CA MET A 360 0.85 -3.69 25.15
C MET A 360 -0.01 -4.43 26.16
N GLY A 361 -1.30 -4.58 25.90
CA GLY A 361 -2.21 -5.37 26.73
C GLY A 361 -1.78 -6.84 26.84
N LEU A 362 -1.51 -7.50 25.69
CA LEU A 362 -1.01 -8.87 25.68
C LEU A 362 0.33 -9.02 26.40
N MET A 363 1.26 -8.11 26.13
CA MET A 363 2.59 -8.13 26.75
C MET A 363 2.53 -7.91 28.27
N SER A 364 1.67 -7.00 28.75
CA SER A 364 1.51 -6.75 30.19
C SER A 364 1.02 -7.99 30.94
N VAL A 365 0.22 -8.83 30.31
CA VAL A 365 -0.27 -10.10 30.86
C VAL A 365 0.75 -11.22 30.71
N ALA A 366 1.43 -11.32 29.57
CA ALA A 366 2.33 -12.42 29.26
C ALA A 366 3.68 -12.30 30.00
N MET A 367 4.27 -11.11 30.09
CA MET A 367 5.61 -10.88 30.65
C MET A 367 5.79 -11.36 32.09
N PRO A 368 4.87 -11.08 33.04
CA PRO A 368 4.99 -11.63 34.40
C PRO A 368 4.95 -13.14 34.44
N LYS A 369 4.17 -13.73 33.51
CA LYS A 369 4.02 -15.21 33.42
C LYS A 369 5.25 -15.87 32.81
N PHE A 370 5.92 -15.25 31.88
CA PHE A 370 7.22 -15.73 31.39
C PHE A 370 8.27 -15.80 32.50
N LYS A 371 8.30 -14.78 33.38
CA LYS A 371 9.20 -14.81 34.53
C LYS A 371 8.86 -15.95 35.51
N GLN A 372 7.57 -16.11 35.85
CA GLN A 372 7.12 -17.23 36.70
C GLN A 372 7.39 -18.59 36.07
N MET A 373 7.24 -18.73 34.74
CA MET A 373 7.56 -19.96 34.03
C MET A 373 9.03 -20.34 34.19
N GLN A 374 9.95 -19.36 34.12
CA GLN A 374 11.38 -19.63 34.31
C GLN A 374 11.68 -20.10 35.74
N GLU A 375 11.10 -19.46 36.77
CA GLU A 375 11.24 -19.88 38.18
C GLU A 375 10.74 -21.33 38.36
N LYS A 376 9.61 -21.70 37.74
CA LYS A 376 9.07 -23.08 37.81
C LYS A 376 9.87 -24.11 37.02
N VAL A 377 10.55 -23.71 35.92
CA VAL A 377 11.53 -24.59 35.26
C VAL A 377 12.71 -24.89 36.19
N ASP A 378 13.17 -23.88 36.92
CA ASP A 378 14.25 -24.06 37.89
C ASP A 378 13.82 -24.99 39.05
N ASP A 379 12.56 -24.89 39.53
CA ASP A 379 12.00 -25.78 40.56
C ASP A 379 11.95 -27.27 40.04
N VAL A 380 11.48 -27.50 38.80
CA VAL A 380 11.49 -28.85 38.20
C VAL A 380 12.91 -29.38 38.06
N ASN A 381 13.86 -28.56 37.64
CA ASN A 381 15.26 -28.96 37.54
C ASN A 381 15.86 -29.29 38.91
N LEU A 382 15.51 -28.52 39.93
CA LEU A 382 15.96 -28.76 41.31
C LEU A 382 15.47 -30.11 41.81
N VAL A 383 14.15 -30.37 41.75
CA VAL A 383 13.54 -31.65 42.19
C VAL A 383 14.10 -32.81 41.40
N SER A 384 14.26 -32.69 40.09
CA SER A 384 14.86 -33.71 39.24
C SER A 384 16.30 -34.03 39.67
N ARG A 385 17.10 -33.00 40.00
CA ARG A 385 18.48 -33.22 40.46
C ARG A 385 18.52 -33.92 41.81
N GLU A 386 17.67 -33.51 42.76
CA GLU A 386 17.56 -34.12 44.08
C GLU A 386 17.18 -35.63 43.97
N ILE A 387 16.16 -35.94 43.14
CA ILE A 387 15.75 -37.32 42.91
C ILE A 387 16.88 -38.17 42.26
N LEU A 388 17.54 -37.66 41.22
CA LEU A 388 18.63 -38.35 40.55
C LEU A 388 19.83 -38.62 41.48
N THR A 389 20.17 -37.61 42.32
CA THR A 389 21.28 -37.74 43.27
C THR A 389 20.91 -38.67 44.43
N GLY A 390 19.67 -38.63 44.93
CA GLY A 390 19.15 -39.41 46.01
C GLY A 390 18.57 -40.79 45.65
N LEU A 391 18.60 -41.18 44.36
CA LEU A 391 17.92 -42.39 43.84
C LEU A 391 18.23 -43.68 44.65
N PRO A 392 19.48 -43.97 45.07
CA PRO A 392 19.76 -45.15 45.89
C PRO A 392 19.05 -45.14 47.24
N VAL A 393 18.96 -43.95 47.86
CA VAL A 393 18.31 -43.75 49.15
C VAL A 393 16.80 -43.86 49.02
N ILE A 394 16.20 -43.24 47.98
CA ILE A 394 14.77 -43.33 47.69
C ILE A 394 14.34 -44.79 47.54
N ARG A 395 15.09 -45.59 46.77
CA ARG A 395 14.85 -47.02 46.58
C ARG A 395 15.04 -47.84 47.86
N ALA A 396 16.07 -47.52 48.66
CA ALA A 396 16.32 -48.24 49.90
C ALA A 396 15.17 -48.05 50.91
N PHE A 397 14.52 -46.88 50.91
CA PHE A 397 13.41 -46.58 51.81
C PHE A 397 12.02 -46.73 51.14
N ARG A 398 11.95 -47.23 49.90
CA ARG A 398 10.70 -47.45 49.13
C ARG A 398 9.83 -46.18 49.13
N ARG A 399 10.42 -45.05 48.76
CA ARG A 399 9.74 -43.76 48.74
C ARG A 399 9.53 -43.24 47.34
N GLU A 400 9.56 -44.10 46.34
CA GLU A 400 9.39 -43.74 44.90
C GLU A 400 8.08 -42.98 44.68
N ASP A 401 6.95 -43.53 45.15
CA ASP A 401 5.62 -42.92 44.93
C ASP A 401 5.53 -41.49 45.49
N LYS A 402 6.18 -41.25 46.64
CA LYS A 402 6.18 -39.91 47.27
C LYS A 402 7.01 -38.89 46.45
N GLU A 403 8.14 -39.29 45.92
CA GLU A 403 8.97 -38.44 45.10
C GLU A 403 8.35 -38.21 43.69
N GLU A 404 7.64 -39.20 43.16
CA GLU A 404 6.82 -39.07 41.96
C GLU A 404 5.69 -38.04 42.16
N GLU A 405 4.95 -38.14 43.29
CA GLU A 405 3.91 -37.15 43.62
C GLU A 405 4.49 -35.72 43.79
N ARG A 406 5.66 -35.58 44.40
CA ARG A 406 6.36 -34.33 44.58
C ARG A 406 6.76 -33.74 43.20
N PHE A 407 7.31 -34.57 42.31
CA PHE A 407 7.67 -34.18 40.94
C PHE A 407 6.43 -33.79 40.13
N ASP A 408 5.36 -34.60 40.17
CA ASP A 408 4.11 -34.28 39.48
C ASP A 408 3.51 -32.94 39.94
N GLY A 409 3.62 -32.62 41.22
CA GLY A 409 3.18 -31.35 41.79
C GLY A 409 3.86 -30.16 41.12
N VAL A 410 5.21 -30.10 41.06
CA VAL A 410 5.94 -29.01 40.42
C VAL A 410 5.77 -29.00 38.91
N ASN A 411 5.71 -30.19 38.28
CA ASN A 411 5.47 -30.32 36.84
C ASN A 411 4.08 -29.81 36.43
N ARG A 412 3.05 -30.09 37.23
CA ARG A 412 1.69 -29.61 37.01
C ARG A 412 1.59 -28.07 37.12
N GLU A 413 2.31 -27.49 38.07
CA GLU A 413 2.36 -26.05 38.21
C GLU A 413 3.07 -25.35 37.03
N LEU A 414 4.19 -25.92 36.57
CA LEU A 414 4.87 -25.47 35.36
C LEU A 414 3.94 -25.56 34.15
N THR A 415 3.28 -26.72 33.96
CA THR A 415 2.34 -26.95 32.86
C THR A 415 1.19 -25.92 32.86
N LYS A 416 0.58 -25.63 34.02
CA LYS A 416 -0.47 -24.61 34.13
C LYS A 416 0.02 -23.23 33.68
N THR A 417 1.22 -22.85 34.11
CA THR A 417 1.81 -21.55 33.76
C THR A 417 2.14 -21.49 32.26
N MET A 418 2.71 -22.56 31.69
CA MET A 418 2.99 -22.68 30.25
C MET A 418 1.70 -22.60 29.41
N LEU A 419 0.66 -23.37 29.80
CA LEU A 419 -0.62 -23.33 29.11
C LEU A 419 -1.25 -21.93 29.10
N PHE A 420 -1.23 -21.25 30.24
CA PHE A 420 -1.75 -19.89 30.33
C PHE A 420 -0.96 -18.93 29.41
N THR A 421 0.37 -18.96 29.49
CA THR A 421 1.24 -18.11 28.68
C THR A 421 1.06 -18.39 27.19
N ASN A 422 1.02 -19.67 26.79
CA ASN A 422 0.83 -20.06 25.40
C ASN A 422 -0.56 -19.63 24.90
N ARG A 423 -1.63 -19.79 25.68
CA ARG A 423 -2.98 -19.32 25.31
C ARG A 423 -3.02 -17.81 25.07
N VAL A 424 -2.38 -17.03 25.93
CA VAL A 424 -2.28 -15.56 25.74
C VAL A 424 -1.49 -15.23 24.47
N MET A 425 -0.34 -15.89 24.26
CA MET A 425 0.47 -15.65 23.05
C MET A 425 -0.20 -16.14 21.76
N THR A 426 -0.98 -17.21 21.83
CA THR A 426 -1.75 -17.71 20.67
C THR A 426 -2.81 -16.72 20.20
N LEU A 427 -3.35 -15.87 21.10
CA LEU A 427 -4.30 -14.81 20.71
C LEU A 427 -3.65 -13.69 19.86
N MET A 428 -2.32 -13.60 19.83
CA MET A 428 -1.61 -12.53 19.12
C MET A 428 -1.89 -12.57 17.61
N MET A 429 -1.73 -13.72 16.95
CA MET A 429 -1.94 -13.84 15.50
C MET A 429 -3.41 -13.64 15.09
N PRO A 430 -4.41 -14.32 15.68
CA PRO A 430 -5.81 -14.08 15.36
C PRO A 430 -6.26 -12.65 15.67
N GLY A 431 -5.78 -12.06 16.77
CA GLY A 431 -6.11 -10.68 17.14
C GLY A 431 -5.56 -9.68 16.14
N MET A 432 -4.32 -9.84 15.70
CA MET A 432 -3.73 -8.98 14.66
C MET A 432 -4.45 -9.14 13.32
N MET A 433 -4.83 -10.39 12.93
CA MET A 433 -5.62 -10.63 11.73
C MET A 433 -7.01 -9.98 11.81
N LEU A 434 -7.66 -10.06 12.97
CA LEU A 434 -8.95 -9.39 13.19
C LEU A 434 -8.83 -7.88 13.00
N ILE A 435 -7.80 -7.25 13.59
CA ILE A 435 -7.55 -5.81 13.44
C ILE A 435 -7.30 -5.48 11.95
N MET A 436 -6.50 -6.28 11.25
CA MET A 436 -6.20 -6.09 9.83
C MET A 436 -7.46 -6.18 8.95
N TYR A 437 -8.28 -7.21 9.13
CA TYR A 437 -9.53 -7.35 8.37
C TYR A 437 -10.54 -6.26 8.71
N ALA A 438 -10.67 -5.90 10.00
CA ALA A 438 -11.53 -4.79 10.41
C ALA A 438 -11.08 -3.47 9.79
N LEU A 439 -9.76 -3.22 9.74
CA LEU A 439 -9.19 -2.06 9.05
C LEU A 439 -9.50 -2.09 7.54
N THR A 440 -9.34 -3.25 6.89
CA THR A 440 -9.66 -3.40 5.45
C THR A 440 -11.12 -3.09 5.18
N VAL A 441 -12.05 -3.64 5.99
CA VAL A 441 -13.50 -3.34 5.86
C VAL A 441 -13.78 -1.85 6.08
N ALA A 442 -13.14 -1.22 7.07
CA ALA A 442 -13.31 0.20 7.33
C ALA A 442 -12.77 1.07 6.16
N ILE A 443 -11.62 0.69 5.58
CA ILE A 443 -11.06 1.37 4.40
C ILE A 443 -12.04 1.24 3.23
N VAL A 444 -12.49 0.03 2.90
CA VAL A 444 -13.43 -0.20 1.80
C VAL A 444 -14.74 0.59 2.00
N TRP A 445 -15.27 0.59 3.22
CA TRP A 445 -16.50 1.35 3.54
C TRP A 445 -16.37 2.86 3.33
N VAL A 446 -15.24 3.44 3.75
CA VAL A 446 -14.98 4.88 3.58
C VAL A 446 -14.61 5.20 2.13
N ALA A 447 -13.80 4.34 1.50
CA ALA A 447 -13.37 4.50 0.12
C ALA A 447 -14.55 4.39 -0.86
N ALA A 448 -15.47 3.43 -0.66
CA ALA A 448 -16.65 3.28 -1.52
C ALA A 448 -17.45 4.58 -1.62
N LYS A 449 -17.68 5.26 -0.49
CA LYS A 449 -18.36 6.58 -0.50
C LYS A 449 -17.57 7.65 -1.25
N LYS A 450 -16.24 7.59 -1.22
CA LYS A 450 -15.38 8.56 -1.94
C LYS A 450 -15.29 8.24 -3.43
N ILE A 451 -15.34 6.97 -3.79
CA ILE A 451 -15.41 6.52 -5.18
C ILE A 451 -16.74 6.92 -5.80
N ASP A 452 -17.85 6.73 -5.08
CA ASP A 452 -19.19 7.14 -5.49
C ASP A 452 -19.28 8.66 -5.71
N LEU A 453 -18.57 9.45 -4.91
CA LEU A 453 -18.41 10.92 -5.07
C LEU A 453 -17.37 11.32 -6.12
N GLY A 454 -16.72 10.39 -6.83
CA GLY A 454 -15.68 10.69 -7.81
C GLY A 454 -14.35 11.22 -7.24
N VAL A 455 -14.19 11.25 -5.92
CA VAL A 455 -12.99 11.79 -5.23
C VAL A 455 -11.81 10.80 -5.25
N MET A 456 -12.06 9.52 -5.53
CA MET A 456 -11.05 8.46 -5.44
C MET A 456 -11.30 7.36 -6.46
N GLN A 457 -10.23 6.83 -7.07
CA GLN A 457 -10.28 5.69 -7.97
C GLN A 457 -10.14 4.35 -7.20
N VAL A 458 -10.59 3.26 -7.81
CA VAL A 458 -10.56 1.90 -7.21
C VAL A 458 -9.14 1.39 -7.01
N GLY A 459 -8.22 1.68 -7.92
CA GLY A 459 -6.82 1.30 -7.77
C GLY A 459 -6.15 2.03 -6.62
N SER A 460 -6.45 3.32 -6.44
CA SER A 460 -5.98 4.10 -5.28
C SER A 460 -6.46 3.50 -3.96
N MET A 461 -7.73 3.01 -3.87
CA MET A 461 -8.24 2.26 -2.71
C MET A 461 -7.42 0.97 -2.48
N THR A 462 -7.13 0.23 -3.54
CA THR A 462 -6.37 -1.03 -3.48
C THR A 462 -4.94 -0.79 -2.99
N ALA A 463 -4.27 0.27 -3.50
CA ALA A 463 -2.95 0.68 -3.02
C ALA A 463 -2.99 1.07 -1.53
N PHE A 464 -4.01 1.83 -1.10
CA PHE A 464 -4.18 2.23 0.29
C PHE A 464 -4.35 1.04 1.23
N ILE A 465 -5.15 0.03 0.85
CA ILE A 465 -5.29 -1.23 1.60
C ILE A 465 -3.93 -1.93 1.71
N THR A 466 -3.16 -1.99 0.63
CA THR A 466 -1.84 -2.64 0.63
C THR A 466 -0.84 -1.89 1.50
N TYR A 467 -0.80 -0.56 1.47
CA TYR A 467 0.02 0.24 2.39
C TYR A 467 -0.39 0.02 3.85
N ALA A 468 -1.69 -0.03 4.14
CA ALA A 468 -2.19 -0.33 5.48
C ALA A 468 -1.71 -1.70 5.97
N MET A 469 -1.77 -2.73 5.13
CA MET A 469 -1.25 -4.07 5.44
C MET A 469 0.26 -4.05 5.71
N LEU A 470 1.06 -3.35 4.89
CA LEU A 470 2.51 -3.22 5.08
C LEU A 470 2.85 -2.56 6.43
N ILE A 471 2.13 -1.50 6.80
CA ILE A 471 2.29 -0.82 8.09
C ILE A 471 1.97 -1.78 9.25
N VAL A 472 0.83 -2.48 9.20
CA VAL A 472 0.43 -3.46 10.23
C VAL A 472 1.48 -4.57 10.36
N MET A 473 1.98 -5.09 9.24
CA MET A 473 3.03 -6.12 9.23
C MET A 473 4.36 -5.60 9.80
N ALA A 474 4.73 -4.34 9.54
CA ALA A 474 5.91 -3.73 10.15
C ALA A 474 5.79 -3.68 11.68
N PHE A 475 4.63 -3.28 12.22
CA PHE A 475 4.35 -3.30 13.66
C PHE A 475 4.38 -4.71 14.23
N LEU A 476 3.83 -5.71 13.52
CA LEU A 476 3.89 -7.11 13.93
C LEU A 476 5.34 -7.61 14.01
N MET A 477 6.18 -7.29 13.02
CA MET A 477 7.60 -7.63 13.03
C MET A 477 8.32 -7.02 14.22
N LEU A 478 8.08 -5.74 14.52
CA LEU A 478 8.66 -5.07 15.69
C LEU A 478 8.23 -5.74 17.00
N THR A 479 6.97 -6.10 17.11
CA THR A 479 6.41 -6.75 18.30
C THR A 479 7.00 -8.15 18.51
N MET A 480 7.07 -8.95 17.44
CA MET A 480 7.70 -10.28 17.49
C MET A 480 9.15 -10.18 17.96
N MET A 481 9.85 -9.18 17.48
CA MET A 481 11.22 -8.94 17.85
C MET A 481 11.38 -8.54 19.31
N LEU A 482 10.53 -7.66 19.82
CA LEU A 482 10.51 -7.28 21.24
C LEU A 482 10.28 -8.51 22.13
N SER A 483 9.39 -9.43 21.73
CA SER A 483 9.13 -10.68 22.43
C SER A 483 10.36 -11.60 22.48
N CYS A 484 11.07 -11.74 21.36
CA CYS A 484 12.29 -12.55 21.28
C CYS A 484 13.45 -12.00 22.14
N PHE A 485 13.48 -10.68 22.42
CA PHE A 485 14.55 -10.09 23.22
C PHE A 485 14.39 -10.31 24.71
N HIS A 486 13.21 -10.54 25.22
CA HIS A 486 13.01 -10.69 26.66
C HIS A 486 13.41 -12.09 27.16
N VAL A 487 13.36 -13.11 26.30
CA VAL A 487 13.73 -14.49 26.66
C VAL A 487 15.25 -14.67 26.84
N PRO A 488 16.14 -14.18 25.95
CA PRO A 488 17.58 -14.40 26.07
C PRO A 488 18.31 -13.49 27.05
N VAL A 489 17.74 -12.34 27.45
CA VAL A 489 18.43 -11.36 28.35
C VAL A 489 18.69 -11.96 29.71
N TRP A 490 17.85 -12.87 30.19
CA TRP A 490 18.04 -13.59 31.46
C TRP A 490 19.16 -14.63 31.36
N GLN A 491 19.22 -15.40 30.29
CA GLN A 491 20.32 -16.34 30.04
C GLN A 491 21.68 -15.63 29.87
N GLN A 492 21.69 -14.45 29.27
CA GLN A 492 22.89 -13.61 29.12
C GLN A 492 23.42 -13.03 30.44
N SER A 493 22.57 -12.77 31.45
CA SER A 493 23.02 -12.28 32.76
C SER A 493 23.90 -13.31 33.48
N VAL A 494 23.67 -14.59 33.22
CA VAL A 494 24.46 -15.71 33.75
C VAL A 494 25.76 -15.91 32.94
N SER A 495 25.69 -15.78 31.60
CA SER A 495 26.87 -15.93 30.70
C SER A 495 27.86 -14.75 30.77
N THR A 496 27.43 -13.58 31.29
CA THR A 496 28.29 -12.39 31.38
C THR A 496 28.96 -12.18 32.73
N LYS A 497 28.70 -13.06 33.71
CA LYS A 497 29.45 -13.11 34.99
C LYS A 497 30.71 -13.96 34.88
N CYS A 498 30.99 -14.56 33.73
CA CYS A 498 32.28 -15.20 33.40
C CYS A 498 33.25 -14.25 32.77
#